data_b3e92393bd163b4be8d9774b8de4f765
#
_entry.id   b3e92393bd163b4be8d9774b8de4f765
#
_cell.length_a   1.000
_cell.length_b   1.000
_cell.length_c   1.000
_cell.angle_alpha   90.00
_cell.angle_beta   90.00
_cell.angle_gamma   90.00
#
_symmetry.space_group_name_H-M   'P 1'
#
loop_
_entity.id
_entity.type
_entity.pdbx_description
1 polymer ?
#
loop_
_entity_poly.entity_id
_entity_poly.type
_entity_poly.pdbx_seq_one_letter_code
_entity_poly.pdbx_strand_id
1 'polypeptide(L)'
;MSLQKETILDLLKSHFPNASLKEMQLTISKILNLSQATIYNKLTGRNDFSVVEFLEISKELGISIDSFLANQKMSNEKPITFYSDGLNEKPESFLEYFIKVFENVKKSDPFSGKTKATFICLQPHVFHMMRYPYLLYLKMYTYNLINWKMDLKSTYDPVSFMNDPKIQKAIKSLYDAYQSIPVTEMYGHNFVHPICSQLDYLVKSRIIRDKELLRQIKFDLYGFLEDLEKTASRGCRVNAEGKETPVEMYINKFIHVSNIILIEKDDGGLFTIQSDVPDVLKTFDEGYIKHFKEWLDSNKEYALNISKTGGLERNDFFDRNRQHVEMVMANLETHLKQNN
;
A
#
# COMPACT_ATOMS: atom_id res chain seq x y z
N MET A 1 33.74 5.14 22.44
CA MET A 1 33.88 5.22 20.98
C MET A 1 33.36 6.60 20.57
N SER A 2 34.24 7.54 20.24
CA SER A 2 33.82 8.88 19.83
C SER A 2 33.30 8.79 18.39
N LEU A 3 32.05 9.17 18.17
CA LEU A 3 31.53 9.44 16.83
C LEU A 3 32.45 10.48 16.20
N GLN A 4 33.06 10.17 15.06
CA GLN A 4 33.90 11.12 14.38
C GLN A 4 33.04 12.32 13.95
N LYS A 5 33.53 13.52 14.22
CA LYS A 5 32.87 14.81 13.95
C LYS A 5 32.40 14.95 12.50
N GLU A 6 33.19 14.50 11.56
CA GLU A 6 32.89 14.48 10.13
C GLU A 6 31.65 13.66 9.81
N THR A 7 31.42 12.58 10.54
CA THR A 7 30.33 11.63 10.28
C THR A 7 28.93 12.21 10.62
N ILE A 8 28.80 13.03 11.68
CA ILE A 8 27.53 13.70 12.02
C ILE A 8 27.21 14.79 10.99
N LEU A 9 28.24 15.54 10.57
CA LEU A 9 28.08 16.59 9.56
C LEU A 9 27.67 16.00 8.19
N ASP A 10 28.26 14.87 7.80
CA ASP A 10 27.93 14.20 6.57
C ASP A 10 26.50 13.62 6.58
N LEU A 11 26.07 13.09 7.72
CA LEU A 11 24.69 12.64 7.90
C LEU A 11 23.70 13.82 7.77
N LEU A 12 23.97 14.93 8.45
CA LEU A 12 23.13 16.13 8.33
C LEU A 12 23.09 16.64 6.89
N LYS A 13 24.24 16.70 6.20
CA LYS A 13 24.29 17.10 4.79
C LYS A 13 23.51 16.18 3.87
N SER A 14 23.51 14.87 4.12
CA SER A 14 22.76 13.90 3.31
C SER A 14 21.24 14.07 3.41
N HIS A 15 20.75 14.66 4.52
CA HIS A 15 19.33 15.00 4.70
C HIS A 15 18.92 16.33 4.06
N PHE A 16 19.90 17.08 3.53
CA PHE A 16 19.68 18.34 2.83
C PHE A 16 20.38 18.37 1.47
N PRO A 17 20.12 17.40 0.57
CA PRO A 17 20.93 17.16 -0.62
C PRO A 17 21.00 18.36 -1.58
N ASN A 18 19.98 19.22 -1.56
CA ASN A 18 19.88 20.39 -2.45
C ASN A 18 19.86 21.72 -1.68
N ALA A 19 19.99 21.69 -0.35
CA ALA A 19 19.92 22.90 0.44
C ALA A 19 21.28 23.61 0.56
N SER A 20 21.26 24.92 0.48
CA SER A 20 22.43 25.73 0.81
C SER A 20 22.80 25.63 2.30
N LEU A 21 24.06 25.86 2.63
CA LEU A 21 24.48 25.89 4.04
C LEU A 21 23.64 26.87 4.88
N LYS A 22 23.14 27.95 4.27
CA LYS A 22 22.28 28.95 4.93
C LYS A 22 20.89 28.41 5.24
N GLU A 23 20.30 27.63 4.37
CA GLU A 23 19.00 27.00 4.59
C GLU A 23 19.09 25.93 5.69
N MET A 24 20.13 25.09 5.65
CA MET A 24 20.40 24.11 6.68
C MET A 24 20.61 24.77 8.06
N GLN A 25 21.38 25.87 8.08
CA GLN A 25 21.61 26.68 9.26
C GLN A 25 20.30 27.24 9.85
N LEU A 26 19.42 27.80 8.99
CA LEU A 26 18.12 28.32 9.42
C LEU A 26 17.21 27.24 10.00
N THR A 27 17.16 26.08 9.36
CA THR A 27 16.34 24.96 9.81
C THR A 27 16.80 24.44 11.16
N ILE A 28 18.09 24.16 11.32
CA ILE A 28 18.65 23.64 12.56
C ILE A 28 18.57 24.69 13.70
N SER A 29 18.75 25.98 13.38
CA SER A 29 18.59 27.06 14.33
C SER A 29 17.17 27.11 14.93
N LYS A 30 16.16 26.85 14.13
CA LYS A 30 14.76 26.78 14.61
C LYS A 30 14.52 25.55 15.48
N ILE A 31 15.05 24.39 15.09
CA ILE A 31 14.90 23.13 15.82
C ILE A 31 15.51 23.26 17.21
N LEU A 32 16.74 23.72 17.30
CA LEU A 32 17.48 23.80 18.56
C LEU A 32 17.24 25.09 19.36
N ASN A 33 16.49 26.04 18.80
CA ASN A 33 16.32 27.37 19.37
C ASN A 33 17.66 28.06 19.72
N LEU A 34 18.66 27.90 18.85
CA LEU A 34 20.00 28.49 18.99
C LEU A 34 20.26 29.57 17.95
N SER A 35 21.21 30.49 18.25
CA SER A 35 21.57 31.54 17.29
C SER A 35 22.15 30.95 16.00
N GLN A 36 21.90 31.62 14.86
CA GLN A 36 22.47 31.20 13.59
C GLN A 36 24.02 31.15 13.63
N ALA A 37 24.66 32.08 14.35
CA ALA A 37 26.12 32.06 14.50
C ALA A 37 26.60 30.79 15.22
N THR A 38 25.88 30.36 16.26
CA THR A 38 26.18 29.10 16.97
C THR A 38 26.05 27.91 16.06
N ILE A 39 24.97 27.81 15.27
CA ILE A 39 24.74 26.72 14.33
C ILE A 39 25.78 26.73 13.21
N TYR A 40 26.13 27.90 12.68
CA TYR A 40 27.18 28.02 11.68
C TYR A 40 28.52 27.43 12.18
N ASN A 41 28.91 27.76 13.41
CA ASN A 41 30.14 27.22 14.00
C ASN A 41 30.08 25.70 14.17
N LYS A 42 28.90 25.15 14.48
CA LYS A 42 28.70 23.70 14.56
C LYS A 42 28.75 23.04 13.16
N LEU A 43 28.05 23.59 12.18
CA LEU A 43 28.03 23.08 10.80
C LEU A 43 29.38 23.19 10.07
N THR A 44 30.22 24.18 10.46
CA THR A 44 31.57 24.31 9.91
C THR A 44 32.63 23.54 10.73
N GLY A 45 32.19 22.79 11.73
CA GLY A 45 33.06 21.94 12.51
C GLY A 45 33.94 22.69 13.54
N ARG A 46 33.67 23.97 13.81
CA ARG A 46 34.36 24.72 14.88
C ARG A 46 33.93 24.30 16.29
N ASN A 47 32.66 23.93 16.41
CA ASN A 47 32.08 23.40 17.65
C ASN A 47 31.36 22.09 17.32
N ASP A 48 31.24 21.20 18.32
CA ASP A 48 30.50 19.95 18.17
C ASP A 48 29.03 20.11 18.54
N PHE A 49 28.17 19.29 17.92
CA PHE A 49 26.82 19.09 18.43
C PHE A 49 26.90 18.22 19.68
N SER A 50 26.20 18.60 20.74
CA SER A 50 26.00 17.70 21.89
C SER A 50 25.11 16.53 21.49
N VAL A 51 25.15 15.45 22.26
CA VAL A 51 24.26 14.29 22.02
C VAL A 51 22.79 14.71 22.08
N VAL A 52 22.44 15.60 23.01
CA VAL A 52 21.05 16.09 23.15
C VAL A 52 20.62 16.87 21.92
N GLU A 53 21.43 17.80 21.45
CA GLU A 53 21.16 18.58 20.23
C GLU A 53 21.01 17.66 19.00
N PHE A 54 21.87 16.66 18.89
CA PHE A 54 21.82 15.70 17.79
C PHE A 54 20.54 14.84 17.85
N LEU A 55 20.11 14.42 19.06
CA LEU A 55 18.86 13.69 19.24
C LEU A 55 17.63 14.56 18.88
N GLU A 56 17.62 15.85 19.27
CA GLU A 56 16.55 16.77 18.88
C GLU A 56 16.47 16.97 17.36
N ILE A 57 17.61 17.22 16.72
CA ILE A 57 17.67 17.33 15.24
C ILE A 57 17.19 16.04 14.60
N SER A 58 17.64 14.89 15.08
CA SER A 58 17.28 13.58 14.53
C SER A 58 15.80 13.31 14.63
N LYS A 59 15.18 13.67 15.76
CA LYS A 59 13.74 13.53 15.99
C LYS A 59 12.93 14.40 15.03
N GLU A 60 13.27 15.67 14.90
CA GLU A 60 12.54 16.63 14.05
C GLU A 60 12.72 16.38 12.55
N LEU A 61 13.89 15.88 12.14
CA LEU A 61 14.21 15.57 10.74
C LEU A 61 13.91 14.11 10.37
N GLY A 62 13.46 13.26 11.31
CA GLY A 62 13.20 11.84 11.07
C GLY A 62 14.49 11.03 10.79
N ILE A 63 15.64 11.46 11.30
CA ILE A 63 16.92 10.78 11.12
C ILE A 63 17.00 9.56 12.04
N SER A 64 17.15 8.38 11.47
CA SER A 64 17.38 7.16 12.25
C SER A 64 18.85 7.07 12.69
N ILE A 65 19.08 7.22 13.99
CA ILE A 65 20.43 7.08 14.56
C ILE A 65 20.92 5.64 14.46
N ASP A 66 20.05 4.66 14.60
CA ASP A 66 20.40 3.25 14.47
C ASP A 66 20.86 2.91 13.04
N SER A 67 20.18 3.46 12.03
CA SER A 67 20.58 3.33 10.62
C SER A 67 21.98 3.92 10.40
N PHE A 68 22.26 5.04 11.03
CA PHE A 68 23.56 5.69 10.96
C PHE A 68 24.68 4.86 11.64
N LEU A 69 24.41 4.32 12.81
CA LEU A 69 25.35 3.47 13.55
C LEU A 69 25.59 2.13 12.85
N ALA A 70 24.58 1.57 12.22
CA ALA A 70 24.68 0.33 11.45
C ALA A 70 25.58 0.52 10.20
N ASN A 71 25.48 1.66 9.51
CA ASN A 71 26.33 1.98 8.36
C ASN A 71 27.84 2.01 8.70
N GLN A 72 28.21 2.29 9.95
CA GLN A 72 29.62 2.28 10.37
C GLN A 72 30.16 0.88 10.67
N LYS A 73 29.29 -0.09 10.97
CA LYS A 73 29.69 -1.45 11.38
C LYS A 73 29.66 -2.49 10.28
N MET A 74 28.87 -2.26 9.24
CA MET A 74 28.63 -3.25 8.17
C MET A 74 29.19 -2.70 6.85
N SER A 75 30.40 -3.08 6.50
CA SER A 75 31.16 -2.53 5.38
C SER A 75 30.54 -2.77 3.98
N ASN A 76 29.50 -3.59 3.86
CA ASN A 76 28.87 -3.95 2.57
C ASN A 76 27.33 -3.88 2.55
N GLU A 77 26.67 -3.54 3.66
CA GLU A 77 25.23 -3.48 3.73
C GLU A 77 24.77 -2.05 4.05
N LYS A 78 23.97 -1.48 3.17
CA LYS A 78 23.32 -0.18 3.41
C LYS A 78 21.99 -0.42 4.13
N PRO A 79 21.80 0.04 5.39
CA PRO A 79 20.52 -0.08 6.07
C PRO A 79 19.47 0.75 5.35
N ILE A 80 18.27 0.18 5.22
CA ILE A 80 17.12 0.83 4.64
C ILE A 80 16.10 1.07 5.75
N THR A 81 15.64 2.31 5.87
CA THR A 81 14.61 2.67 6.86
C THR A 81 13.23 2.39 6.29
N PHE A 82 12.47 1.55 6.97
CA PHE A 82 11.05 1.37 6.74
C PHE A 82 10.24 2.03 7.85
N TYR A 83 9.17 2.69 7.46
CA TYR A 83 8.20 3.29 8.36
C TYR A 83 6.96 2.40 8.40
N SER A 84 6.44 2.17 9.61
CA SER A 84 5.13 1.60 9.82
C SER A 84 4.11 2.74 9.96
N ASP A 85 2.90 2.58 9.46
CA ASP A 85 1.84 3.59 9.60
C ASP A 85 1.33 3.72 11.05
N GLY A 86 1.89 2.88 11.96
CA GLY A 86 1.76 3.02 13.40
C GLY A 86 0.31 3.17 13.86
N LEU A 87 -0.57 2.25 13.45
CA LEU A 87 -1.89 2.13 14.05
C LEU A 87 -1.72 1.58 15.48
N ASN A 88 -0.98 2.33 16.30
CA ASN A 88 -0.67 1.95 17.68
C ASN A 88 -1.90 1.92 18.59
N GLU A 89 -3.01 2.49 18.14
CA GLU A 89 -4.26 2.53 18.88
C GLU A 89 -5.32 1.67 18.18
N LYS A 90 -5.85 0.71 18.92
CA LYS A 90 -6.99 -0.07 18.46
C LYS A 90 -8.17 0.90 18.19
N PRO A 91 -8.73 0.92 16.98
CA PRO A 91 -9.88 1.77 16.69
C PRO A 91 -11.10 1.33 17.51
N GLU A 92 -11.93 2.28 17.94
CA GLU A 92 -13.15 2.01 18.70
C GLU A 92 -14.17 1.20 17.89
N SER A 93 -14.19 1.42 16.58
CA SER A 93 -15.09 0.73 15.66
C SER A 93 -14.44 0.45 14.31
N PHE A 94 -15.01 -0.53 13.58
CA PHE A 94 -14.61 -0.81 12.19
C PHE A 94 -14.77 0.41 11.28
N LEU A 95 -15.85 1.17 11.46
CA LEU A 95 -16.11 2.37 10.68
C LEU A 95 -15.07 3.46 10.91
N GLU A 96 -14.69 3.68 12.16
CA GLU A 96 -13.64 4.63 12.53
C GLU A 96 -12.28 4.25 11.91
N TYR A 97 -11.93 2.97 11.98
CA TYR A 97 -10.72 2.46 11.33
C TYR A 97 -10.71 2.77 9.84
N PHE A 98 -11.83 2.47 9.16
CA PHE A 98 -11.95 2.69 7.73
C PHE A 98 -11.79 4.17 7.35
N ILE A 99 -12.45 5.05 8.10
CA ILE A 99 -12.34 6.51 7.91
C ILE A 99 -10.88 6.95 8.10
N LYS A 100 -10.21 6.54 9.18
CA LYS A 100 -8.79 6.86 9.43
C LYS A 100 -7.88 6.41 8.29
N VAL A 101 -8.05 5.18 7.79
CA VAL A 101 -7.27 4.66 6.65
C VAL A 101 -7.43 5.57 5.42
N PHE A 102 -8.67 5.90 5.05
CA PHE A 102 -8.92 6.75 3.88
C PHE A 102 -8.42 8.19 4.08
N GLU A 103 -8.57 8.76 5.27
CA GLU A 103 -8.03 10.08 5.57
C GLU A 103 -6.51 10.11 5.49
N ASN A 104 -5.81 9.08 5.97
CA ASN A 104 -4.37 8.96 5.89
C ASN A 104 -3.90 8.85 4.43
N VAL A 105 -4.54 8.02 3.61
CA VAL A 105 -4.24 7.94 2.17
C VAL A 105 -4.47 9.29 1.50
N LYS A 106 -5.56 9.98 1.84
CA LYS A 106 -5.86 11.31 1.29
C LYS A 106 -4.82 12.36 1.72
N LYS A 107 -4.37 12.35 2.98
CA LYS A 107 -3.35 13.30 3.48
C LYS A 107 -2.00 13.10 2.81
N SER A 108 -1.60 11.86 2.58
CA SER A 108 -0.35 11.53 1.91
C SER A 108 -0.38 11.86 0.42
N ASP A 109 -1.58 12.07 -0.15
CA ASP A 109 -1.84 12.36 -1.56
C ASP A 109 -0.90 11.61 -2.52
N PRO A 110 -0.86 10.27 -2.43
CA PRO A 110 0.12 9.46 -3.14
C PRO A 110 -0.01 9.59 -4.66
N PHE A 111 -1.16 10.07 -5.14
CA PHE A 111 -1.51 10.15 -6.55
C PHE A 111 -1.48 11.57 -7.13
N SER A 112 -0.89 12.54 -6.40
CA SER A 112 -0.76 13.91 -6.89
C SER A 112 0.33 14.06 -7.94
N GLY A 113 0.18 15.06 -8.81
CA GLY A 113 1.17 15.43 -9.81
C GLY A 113 1.31 14.39 -10.94
N LYS A 114 2.50 14.34 -11.54
CA LYS A 114 2.86 13.32 -12.54
C LYS A 114 3.26 12.04 -11.83
N THR A 115 2.29 11.19 -11.59
CA THR A 115 2.46 9.95 -10.84
C THR A 115 2.26 8.76 -11.75
N LYS A 116 3.07 7.73 -11.57
CA LYS A 116 2.90 6.38 -12.10
C LYS A 116 2.92 5.39 -10.95
N ALA A 117 2.07 4.40 -10.96
CA ALA A 117 2.07 3.38 -9.93
C ALA A 117 2.27 1.97 -10.52
N THR A 118 2.96 1.13 -9.76
CA THR A 118 3.07 -0.30 -10.04
C THR A 118 2.52 -1.07 -8.86
N PHE A 119 1.59 -1.97 -9.13
CA PHE A 119 0.99 -2.87 -8.15
C PHE A 119 1.44 -4.30 -8.41
N ILE A 120 1.99 -4.96 -7.41
CA ILE A 120 2.17 -6.41 -7.40
C ILE A 120 1.09 -6.98 -6.51
N CYS A 121 0.22 -7.81 -7.08
CA CYS A 121 -1.01 -8.25 -6.45
C CYS A 121 -0.99 -9.77 -6.28
N LEU A 122 -0.59 -10.25 -5.10
CA LEU A 122 -0.81 -11.64 -4.72
C LEU A 122 -2.31 -11.91 -4.47
N GLN A 123 -3.03 -10.89 -4.02
CA GLN A 123 -4.47 -10.88 -3.79
C GLN A 123 -5.07 -9.54 -4.26
N PRO A 124 -6.38 -9.47 -4.51
CA PRO A 124 -7.02 -8.23 -4.90
C PRO A 124 -6.74 -7.09 -3.91
N HIS A 125 -6.30 -5.95 -4.42
CA HIS A 125 -6.04 -4.77 -3.62
C HIS A 125 -7.32 -3.97 -3.38
N VAL A 126 -7.41 -3.23 -2.28
CA VAL A 126 -8.60 -2.42 -1.94
C VAL A 126 -8.97 -1.41 -3.04
N PHE A 127 -7.98 -0.84 -3.74
CA PHE A 127 -8.24 0.09 -4.85
C PHE A 127 -9.01 -0.54 -6.01
N HIS A 128 -8.82 -1.83 -6.26
CA HIS A 128 -9.55 -2.58 -7.27
C HIS A 128 -11.00 -2.85 -6.87
N MET A 129 -11.28 -2.92 -5.57
CA MET A 129 -12.59 -3.30 -5.03
C MET A 129 -13.51 -2.12 -4.71
N MET A 130 -13.06 -0.88 -4.91
CA MET A 130 -13.83 0.32 -4.49
C MET A 130 -15.22 0.43 -5.15
N ARG A 131 -15.43 -0.21 -6.30
CA ARG A 131 -16.75 -0.29 -6.97
C ARG A 131 -17.60 -1.48 -6.54
N TYR A 132 -17.05 -2.37 -5.70
CA TYR A 132 -17.63 -3.64 -5.29
C TYR A 132 -17.80 -3.64 -3.77
N PRO A 133 -18.87 -3.02 -3.26
CA PRO A 133 -18.95 -2.66 -1.84
C PRO A 133 -19.01 -3.86 -0.90
N TYR A 134 -19.65 -4.97 -1.29
CA TYR A 134 -19.66 -6.19 -0.47
C TYR A 134 -18.28 -6.86 -0.43
N LEU A 135 -17.58 -6.85 -1.56
CA LEU A 135 -16.23 -7.39 -1.66
C LEU A 135 -15.22 -6.52 -0.90
N LEU A 136 -15.33 -5.19 -1.02
CA LEU A 136 -14.52 -4.25 -0.27
C LEU A 136 -14.72 -4.40 1.24
N TYR A 137 -15.98 -4.50 1.68
CA TYR A 137 -16.31 -4.70 3.09
C TYR A 137 -15.74 -6.05 3.60
N LEU A 138 -15.89 -7.12 2.84
CA LEU A 138 -15.32 -8.43 3.16
C LEU A 138 -13.80 -8.32 3.43
N LYS A 139 -13.09 -7.69 2.51
CA LYS A 139 -11.63 -7.50 2.61
C LYS A 139 -11.24 -6.72 3.86
N MET A 140 -11.90 -5.59 4.10
CA MET A 140 -11.61 -4.73 5.25
C MET A 140 -12.03 -5.38 6.58
N TYR A 141 -13.15 -6.08 6.60
CA TYR A 141 -13.62 -6.82 7.78
C TYR A 141 -12.62 -7.92 8.18
N THR A 142 -12.15 -8.70 7.21
CA THR A 142 -11.17 -9.76 7.45
C THR A 142 -9.84 -9.19 7.95
N TYR A 143 -9.39 -8.08 7.38
CA TYR A 143 -8.19 -7.40 7.83
C TYR A 143 -8.31 -6.97 9.31
N ASN A 144 -9.43 -6.36 9.70
CA ASN A 144 -9.67 -5.95 11.09
C ASN A 144 -9.77 -7.14 12.04
N LEU A 145 -10.45 -8.21 11.63
CA LEU A 145 -10.60 -9.42 12.42
C LEU A 145 -9.25 -10.03 12.81
N ILE A 146 -8.34 -10.09 11.83
CA ILE A 146 -7.01 -10.68 12.03
C ILE A 146 -6.12 -9.77 12.88
N ASN A 147 -6.07 -8.48 12.56
CA ASN A 147 -5.09 -7.57 13.14
C ASN A 147 -5.47 -7.02 14.50
N TRP A 148 -6.77 -6.81 14.74
CA TRP A 148 -7.25 -6.15 15.95
C TRP A 148 -7.94 -7.09 16.93
N LYS A 149 -7.94 -8.40 16.66
CA LYS A 149 -8.70 -9.37 17.48
C LYS A 149 -10.11 -8.85 17.77
N MET A 150 -10.76 -8.30 16.75
CA MET A 150 -12.13 -7.83 16.89
C MET A 150 -12.97 -8.97 17.43
N ASP A 151 -13.84 -8.67 18.38
CA ASP A 151 -14.77 -9.65 18.90
C ASP A 151 -15.57 -10.24 17.73
N LEU A 152 -15.51 -11.57 17.57
CA LEU A 152 -16.29 -12.31 16.57
C LEU A 152 -17.81 -12.08 16.70
N LYS A 153 -18.24 -11.45 17.80
CA LYS A 153 -19.62 -10.98 18.01
C LYS A 153 -19.94 -9.69 17.25
N SER A 154 -18.93 -8.97 16.70
CA SER A 154 -19.21 -7.81 15.86
C SER A 154 -20.00 -8.27 14.63
N THR A 155 -21.18 -7.70 14.45
CA THR A 155 -22.08 -8.04 13.35
C THR A 155 -21.41 -7.72 12.02
N TYR A 156 -21.41 -8.69 11.11
CA TYR A 156 -21.00 -8.43 9.72
C TYR A 156 -22.11 -7.61 9.05
N ASP A 157 -21.91 -6.31 8.91
CA ASP A 157 -22.93 -5.36 8.43
C ASP A 157 -22.41 -4.48 7.28
N PRO A 158 -22.35 -5.00 6.05
CA PRO A 158 -21.95 -4.23 4.89
C PRO A 158 -22.96 -3.13 4.51
N VAL A 159 -24.22 -3.26 4.91
CA VAL A 159 -25.29 -2.31 4.54
C VAL A 159 -25.09 -0.98 5.25
N SER A 160 -24.83 -0.99 6.56
CA SER A 160 -24.51 0.23 7.31
C SER A 160 -23.25 0.91 6.79
N PHE A 161 -22.23 0.12 6.44
CA PHE A 161 -21.01 0.61 5.83
C PHE A 161 -21.28 1.31 4.48
N MET A 162 -22.05 0.70 3.60
CA MET A 162 -22.38 1.26 2.29
C MET A 162 -23.25 2.52 2.38
N ASN A 163 -24.06 2.65 3.42
CA ASN A 163 -24.96 3.79 3.61
C ASN A 163 -24.30 4.98 4.34
N ASP A 164 -23.08 4.83 4.85
CA ASP A 164 -22.40 5.94 5.52
C ASP A 164 -21.87 6.98 4.50
N PRO A 165 -22.36 8.24 4.56
CA PRO A 165 -21.97 9.27 3.58
C PRO A 165 -20.48 9.62 3.61
N LYS A 166 -19.80 9.47 4.76
CA LYS A 166 -18.35 9.74 4.87
C LYS A 166 -17.57 8.66 4.15
N ILE A 167 -17.97 7.41 4.32
CA ILE A 167 -17.37 6.27 3.61
C ILE A 167 -17.56 6.41 2.10
N GLN A 168 -18.76 6.69 1.65
CA GLN A 168 -19.08 6.88 0.23
C GLN A 168 -18.22 8.00 -0.40
N LYS A 169 -18.11 9.12 0.29
CA LYS A 169 -17.28 10.25 -0.16
C LYS A 169 -15.80 9.87 -0.22
N ALA A 170 -15.30 9.15 0.78
CA ALA A 170 -13.90 8.72 0.85
C ALA A 170 -13.58 7.73 -0.26
N ILE A 171 -14.41 6.70 -0.45
CA ILE A 171 -14.27 5.71 -1.53
C ILE A 171 -14.26 6.40 -2.89
N LYS A 172 -15.23 7.29 -3.16
CA LYS A 172 -15.31 8.02 -4.42
C LYS A 172 -14.05 8.83 -4.68
N SER A 173 -13.58 9.61 -3.70
CA SER A 173 -12.40 10.44 -3.83
C SER A 173 -11.14 9.64 -4.17
N LEU A 174 -10.93 8.51 -3.48
CA LEU A 174 -9.78 7.64 -3.72
C LEU A 174 -9.89 6.88 -5.05
N TYR A 175 -11.08 6.45 -5.40
CA TYR A 175 -11.32 5.80 -6.69
C TYR A 175 -11.01 6.74 -7.85
N ASP A 176 -11.51 7.99 -7.80
CA ASP A 176 -11.28 8.98 -8.85
C ASP A 176 -9.77 9.31 -8.98
N ALA A 177 -9.07 9.44 -7.86
CA ALA A 177 -7.62 9.64 -7.84
C ALA A 177 -6.87 8.44 -8.46
N TYR A 178 -7.21 7.22 -8.05
CA TYR A 178 -6.62 5.99 -8.62
C TYR A 178 -6.89 5.84 -10.13
N GLN A 179 -8.09 6.22 -10.59
CA GLN A 179 -8.44 6.17 -12.02
C GLN A 179 -7.64 7.14 -12.88
N SER A 180 -7.06 8.18 -12.29
CA SER A 180 -6.37 9.25 -13.01
C SER A 180 -4.90 8.97 -13.33
N ILE A 181 -4.29 7.95 -12.70
CA ILE A 181 -2.87 7.64 -12.84
C ILE A 181 -2.60 6.43 -13.74
N PRO A 182 -1.56 6.47 -14.60
CA PRO A 182 -1.08 5.29 -15.29
C PRO A 182 -0.61 4.21 -14.31
N VAL A 183 -0.96 2.96 -14.57
CA VAL A 183 -0.56 1.85 -13.72
C VAL A 183 0.02 0.68 -14.49
N THR A 184 0.96 0.00 -13.85
CA THR A 184 1.37 -1.36 -14.19
C THR A 184 0.89 -2.28 -13.08
N GLU A 185 0.19 -3.36 -13.43
CA GLU A 185 -0.34 -4.33 -12.47
C GLU A 185 0.23 -5.71 -12.79
N MET A 186 0.79 -6.36 -11.79
CA MET A 186 1.36 -7.70 -11.92
C MET A 186 0.66 -8.64 -10.95
N TYR A 187 -0.02 -9.64 -11.46
CA TYR A 187 -0.84 -10.57 -10.70
C TYR A 187 -0.16 -11.90 -10.48
N GLY A 188 -0.29 -12.45 -9.28
CA GLY A 188 -0.08 -13.86 -9.03
C GLY A 188 -1.13 -14.71 -9.73
N HIS A 189 -0.77 -15.91 -10.10
CA HIS A 189 -1.63 -16.81 -10.89
C HIS A 189 -3.01 -17.09 -10.26
N ASN A 190 -3.06 -17.18 -8.94
CA ASN A 190 -4.25 -17.52 -8.15
C ASN A 190 -4.71 -16.35 -7.28
N PHE A 191 -4.75 -15.16 -7.84
CA PHE A 191 -4.91 -13.94 -7.05
C PHE A 191 -6.26 -13.80 -6.32
N VAL A 192 -7.31 -14.50 -6.73
CA VAL A 192 -8.61 -14.51 -6.01
C VAL A 192 -8.68 -15.55 -4.89
N HIS A 193 -7.76 -16.51 -4.83
CA HIS A 193 -7.80 -17.57 -3.81
C HIS A 193 -7.78 -17.04 -2.38
N PRO A 194 -6.96 -16.06 -2.01
CA PRO A 194 -6.96 -15.54 -0.64
C PRO A 194 -8.31 -14.98 -0.21
N ILE A 195 -8.98 -14.21 -1.06
CA ILE A 195 -10.29 -13.64 -0.70
C ILE A 195 -11.39 -14.71 -0.66
N CYS A 196 -11.32 -15.73 -1.53
CA CYS A 196 -12.21 -16.88 -1.47
C CYS A 196 -12.02 -17.68 -0.18
N SER A 197 -10.77 -17.87 0.28
CA SER A 197 -10.46 -18.54 1.56
C SER A 197 -10.96 -17.74 2.75
N GLN A 198 -10.85 -16.42 2.72
CA GLN A 198 -11.41 -15.52 3.74
C GLN A 198 -12.93 -15.65 3.81
N LEU A 199 -13.60 -15.66 2.66
CA LEU A 199 -15.04 -15.86 2.59
C LEU A 199 -15.48 -17.24 3.14
N ASP A 200 -14.77 -18.30 2.75
CA ASP A 200 -15.00 -19.66 3.25
C ASP A 200 -14.93 -19.70 4.78
N TYR A 201 -13.90 -19.09 5.37
CA TYR A 201 -13.76 -18.98 6.82
C TYR A 201 -14.95 -18.23 7.46
N LEU A 202 -15.36 -17.08 6.92
CA LEU A 202 -16.45 -16.28 7.51
C LEU A 202 -17.79 -17.00 7.46
N VAL A 203 -18.06 -17.75 6.41
CA VAL A 203 -19.31 -18.56 6.29
C VAL A 203 -19.25 -19.75 7.23
N LYS A 204 -18.17 -20.53 7.26
CA LYS A 204 -18.03 -21.70 8.14
C LYS A 204 -18.01 -21.33 9.63
N SER A 205 -17.45 -20.17 9.97
CA SER A 205 -17.48 -19.62 11.33
C SER A 205 -18.83 -18.99 11.71
N ARG A 206 -19.83 -19.08 10.82
CA ARG A 206 -21.18 -18.53 11.00
C ARG A 206 -21.21 -17.01 11.24
N ILE A 207 -20.21 -16.28 10.79
CA ILE A 207 -20.20 -14.80 10.75
C ILE A 207 -21.13 -14.35 9.62
N ILE A 208 -21.00 -14.96 8.44
CA ILE A 208 -21.94 -14.77 7.33
C ILE A 208 -22.89 -15.96 7.32
N ARG A 209 -24.17 -15.70 7.56
CA ARG A 209 -25.25 -16.72 7.59
C ARG A 209 -26.32 -16.50 6.53
N ASP A 210 -26.39 -15.28 6.01
CA ASP A 210 -27.39 -14.88 5.04
C ASP A 210 -26.99 -15.30 3.61
N LYS A 211 -27.89 -16.05 2.96
CA LYS A 211 -27.71 -16.49 1.57
C LYS A 211 -27.75 -15.34 0.59
N GLU A 212 -28.57 -14.32 0.87
CA GLU A 212 -28.63 -13.14 -0.01
C GLU A 212 -27.33 -12.36 0.05
N LEU A 213 -26.74 -12.19 1.23
CA LEU A 213 -25.44 -11.58 1.41
C LEU A 213 -24.33 -12.34 0.65
N LEU A 214 -24.34 -13.67 0.74
CA LEU A 214 -23.40 -14.50 -0.03
C LEU A 214 -23.58 -14.30 -1.55
N ARG A 215 -24.82 -14.14 -2.03
CA ARG A 215 -25.12 -13.85 -3.42
C ARG A 215 -24.59 -12.49 -3.87
N GLN A 216 -24.74 -11.46 -3.03
CA GLN A 216 -24.20 -10.13 -3.31
C GLN A 216 -22.67 -10.15 -3.41
N ILE A 217 -21.99 -10.85 -2.51
CA ILE A 217 -20.52 -11.03 -2.56
C ILE A 217 -20.11 -11.77 -3.85
N LYS A 218 -20.86 -12.82 -4.24
CA LYS A 218 -20.65 -13.53 -5.50
C LYS A 218 -20.78 -12.58 -6.70
N PHE A 219 -21.84 -11.77 -6.72
CA PHE A 219 -22.07 -10.79 -7.78
C PHE A 219 -20.92 -9.79 -7.88
N ASP A 220 -20.45 -9.26 -6.76
CA ASP A 220 -19.32 -8.34 -6.71
C ASP A 220 -18.03 -9.01 -7.22
N LEU A 221 -17.76 -10.26 -6.84
CA LEU A 221 -16.58 -11.01 -7.32
C LEU A 221 -16.58 -11.19 -8.84
N TYR A 222 -17.73 -11.53 -9.44
CA TYR A 222 -17.83 -11.67 -10.89
C TYR A 222 -17.69 -10.33 -11.61
N GLY A 223 -18.37 -9.29 -11.12
CA GLY A 223 -18.27 -7.95 -11.68
C GLY A 223 -16.85 -7.41 -11.61
N PHE A 224 -16.17 -7.66 -10.50
CA PHE A 224 -14.77 -7.31 -10.31
C PHE A 224 -13.85 -8.00 -11.34
N LEU A 225 -13.98 -9.31 -11.54
CA LEU A 225 -13.19 -10.05 -12.54
C LEU A 225 -13.49 -9.58 -13.97
N GLU A 226 -14.76 -9.33 -14.28
CA GLU A 226 -15.17 -8.82 -15.58
C GLU A 226 -14.60 -7.43 -15.89
N ASP A 227 -14.63 -6.51 -14.91
CA ASP A 227 -14.07 -5.16 -15.08
C ASP A 227 -12.54 -5.19 -15.24
N LEU A 228 -11.83 -6.06 -14.50
CA LEU A 228 -10.40 -6.26 -14.69
C LEU A 228 -10.08 -6.80 -16.07
N GLU A 229 -10.83 -7.80 -16.54
CA GLU A 229 -10.63 -8.37 -17.88
C GLU A 229 -10.89 -7.35 -18.98
N LYS A 230 -11.95 -6.55 -18.86
CA LYS A 230 -12.25 -5.44 -19.79
C LYS A 230 -11.11 -4.41 -19.79
N THR A 231 -10.60 -4.06 -18.60
CA THR A 231 -9.46 -3.14 -18.46
C THR A 231 -8.20 -3.71 -19.10
N ALA A 232 -7.90 -4.98 -18.88
CA ALA A 232 -6.79 -5.67 -19.53
C ALA A 232 -6.96 -5.66 -21.04
N SER A 233 -8.13 -6.03 -21.54
CA SER A 233 -8.42 -6.07 -22.99
C SER A 233 -8.24 -4.71 -23.67
N ARG A 234 -8.66 -3.63 -23.02
CA ARG A 234 -8.50 -2.26 -23.53
C ARG A 234 -7.09 -1.72 -23.35
N GLY A 235 -6.37 -2.15 -22.32
CA GLY A 235 -5.09 -1.57 -21.88
C GLY A 235 -5.23 -0.15 -21.35
N CYS A 236 -6.43 0.22 -20.92
CA CYS A 236 -6.72 1.51 -20.30
C CYS A 236 -7.93 1.42 -19.37
N ARG A 237 -7.99 2.32 -18.40
CA ARG A 237 -9.19 2.64 -17.65
C ARG A 237 -9.84 3.88 -18.26
N VAL A 238 -11.16 3.93 -18.21
CA VAL A 238 -11.94 5.08 -18.70
C VAL A 238 -12.69 5.67 -17.52
N ASN A 239 -12.41 6.93 -17.18
CA ASN A 239 -13.11 7.61 -16.09
C ASN A 239 -14.52 8.06 -16.52
N ALA A 240 -15.28 8.63 -15.59
CA ALA A 240 -16.64 9.10 -15.83
C ALA A 240 -16.74 10.19 -16.92
N GLU A 241 -15.66 10.92 -17.19
CA GLU A 241 -15.56 11.97 -18.20
C GLU A 241 -15.10 11.43 -19.57
N GLY A 242 -14.90 10.12 -19.69
CA GLY A 242 -14.41 9.47 -20.92
C GLY A 242 -12.90 9.58 -21.15
N LYS A 243 -12.14 10.09 -20.18
CA LYS A 243 -10.68 10.18 -20.26
C LYS A 243 -10.06 8.81 -20.05
N GLU A 244 -9.20 8.42 -20.98
CA GLU A 244 -8.44 7.18 -20.91
C GLU A 244 -7.15 7.34 -20.11
N THR A 245 -6.87 6.36 -19.25
CA THR A 245 -5.63 6.27 -18.47
C THR A 245 -4.99 4.91 -18.73
N PRO A 246 -3.71 4.86 -19.17
CA PRO A 246 -3.03 3.62 -19.53
C PRO A 246 -2.94 2.63 -18.37
N VAL A 247 -3.14 1.34 -18.71
CA VAL A 247 -2.97 0.22 -17.78
C VAL A 247 -2.22 -0.89 -18.51
N GLU A 248 -1.13 -1.35 -17.90
CA GLU A 248 -0.42 -2.56 -18.32
C GLU A 248 -0.66 -3.65 -17.29
N MET A 249 -1.09 -4.83 -17.73
CA MET A 249 -1.35 -5.97 -16.85
C MET A 249 -0.51 -7.17 -17.24
N TYR A 250 0.08 -7.79 -16.23
CA TYR A 250 0.95 -8.95 -16.37
C TYR A 250 0.53 -10.06 -15.40
N ILE A 251 0.80 -11.30 -15.78
CA ILE A 251 0.73 -12.47 -14.90
C ILE A 251 2.14 -12.96 -14.67
N ASN A 252 2.55 -13.10 -13.41
CA ASN A 252 3.82 -13.69 -13.07
C ASN A 252 3.62 -14.90 -12.14
N LYS A 253 4.06 -16.08 -12.63
CA LYS A 253 3.94 -17.35 -11.89
C LYS A 253 4.97 -17.49 -10.76
N PHE A 254 6.02 -16.70 -10.79
CA PHE A 254 7.13 -16.77 -9.83
C PHE A 254 6.99 -15.80 -8.65
N ILE A 255 6.03 -14.87 -8.73
CA ILE A 255 5.80 -13.92 -7.63
C ILE A 255 4.89 -14.56 -6.58
N HIS A 256 5.47 -14.74 -5.39
CA HIS A 256 4.80 -15.26 -4.20
C HIS A 256 4.99 -14.33 -3.00
N VAL A 257 5.13 -13.02 -3.27
CA VAL A 257 5.32 -11.99 -2.24
C VAL A 257 3.99 -11.32 -1.91
N SER A 258 3.97 -10.65 -0.76
CA SER A 258 2.85 -9.80 -0.32
C SER A 258 2.50 -8.73 -1.36
N ASN A 259 1.34 -8.10 -1.21
CA ASN A 259 0.97 -6.98 -2.06
C ASN A 259 1.99 -5.83 -1.92
N ILE A 260 2.49 -5.35 -3.05
CA ILE A 260 3.46 -4.26 -3.12
C ILE A 260 2.88 -3.16 -3.98
N ILE A 261 3.10 -1.91 -3.56
CA ILE A 261 2.80 -0.73 -4.36
C ILE A 261 4.09 0.09 -4.46
N LEU A 262 4.51 0.33 -5.69
CA LEU A 262 5.54 1.32 -6.00
C LEU A 262 4.87 2.53 -6.64
N ILE A 263 5.06 3.70 -6.06
CA ILE A 263 4.61 4.98 -6.61
C ILE A 263 5.85 5.75 -7.03
N GLU A 264 5.88 6.16 -8.29
CA GLU A 264 6.94 6.96 -8.87
C GLU A 264 6.42 8.38 -9.12
N LYS A 265 7.17 9.40 -8.66
CA LYS A 265 6.90 10.82 -8.86
C LYS A 265 8.14 11.52 -9.40
N ASP A 266 7.98 12.72 -9.96
CA ASP A 266 9.11 13.52 -10.46
C ASP A 266 10.10 13.92 -9.34
N ASP A 267 9.64 14.01 -8.10
CA ASP A 267 10.37 14.46 -6.91
C ASP A 267 10.70 13.33 -5.92
N GLY A 268 10.63 12.08 -6.35
CA GLY A 268 10.94 10.91 -5.53
C GLY A 268 9.95 9.76 -5.74
N GLY A 269 9.92 8.83 -4.79
CA GLY A 269 9.06 7.66 -4.87
C GLY A 269 8.61 7.17 -3.51
N LEU A 270 7.63 6.27 -3.52
CA LEU A 270 7.14 5.57 -2.35
C LEU A 270 7.05 4.07 -2.68
N PHE A 271 7.73 3.27 -1.91
CA PHE A 271 7.54 1.82 -1.91
C PHE A 271 6.76 1.42 -0.67
N THR A 272 5.74 0.58 -0.88
CA THR A 272 4.98 0.00 0.22
C THR A 272 4.88 -1.51 0.06
N ILE A 273 4.99 -2.23 1.17
CA ILE A 273 4.69 -3.65 1.24
C ILE A 273 3.59 -3.88 2.27
N GLN A 274 2.51 -4.51 1.83
CA GLN A 274 1.41 -4.91 2.68
C GLN A 274 1.55 -6.41 2.95
N SER A 275 2.08 -6.74 4.11
CA SER A 275 2.07 -8.12 4.62
C SER A 275 0.75 -8.42 5.34
N ASP A 276 0.53 -9.69 5.69
CA ASP A 276 -0.61 -10.10 6.53
C ASP A 276 -0.43 -9.70 8.01
N VAL A 277 0.67 -9.01 8.34
CA VAL A 277 0.87 -8.37 9.65
C VAL A 277 0.19 -6.99 9.70
N PRO A 278 -0.10 -6.45 10.90
CA PRO A 278 -0.99 -5.29 11.10
C PRO A 278 -0.57 -4.02 10.38
N ASP A 279 0.64 -3.92 9.87
CA ASP A 279 1.18 -2.69 9.35
C ASP A 279 1.57 -2.76 7.87
N VAL A 280 1.33 -1.65 7.18
CA VAL A 280 1.93 -1.37 5.89
C VAL A 280 3.33 -0.80 6.13
N LEU A 281 4.34 -1.52 5.70
CA LEU A 281 5.72 -1.02 5.71
C LEU A 281 5.95 -0.15 4.48
N LYS A 282 6.49 1.04 4.68
CA LYS A 282 6.78 1.98 3.60
C LYS A 282 8.19 2.55 3.71
N THR A 283 8.81 2.80 2.56
CA THR A 283 10.10 3.50 2.49
C THR A 283 10.12 4.51 1.34
N PHE A 284 10.87 5.56 1.56
CA PHE A 284 11.17 6.61 0.58
C PHE A 284 12.64 6.56 0.14
N ASP A 285 13.38 5.50 0.52
CA ASP A 285 14.79 5.35 0.13
C ASP A 285 14.92 5.19 -1.39
N GLU A 286 15.49 6.20 -2.04
CA GLU A 286 15.62 6.25 -3.50
C GLU A 286 16.48 5.10 -4.04
N GLY A 287 17.51 4.69 -3.30
CA GLY A 287 18.39 3.57 -3.68
C GLY A 287 17.62 2.24 -3.69
N TYR A 288 16.79 2.01 -2.66
CA TYR A 288 15.95 0.83 -2.60
C TYR A 288 14.88 0.84 -3.70
N ILE A 289 14.21 1.98 -3.89
CA ILE A 289 13.18 2.17 -4.92
C ILE A 289 13.77 1.90 -6.31
N LYS A 290 14.95 2.43 -6.61
CA LYS A 290 15.66 2.19 -7.87
C LYS A 290 15.98 0.70 -8.05
N HIS A 291 16.56 0.06 -7.03
CA HIS A 291 16.90 -1.36 -7.07
C HIS A 291 15.64 -2.23 -7.26
N PHE A 292 14.54 -1.91 -6.56
CA PHE A 292 13.27 -2.62 -6.73
C PHE A 292 12.71 -2.45 -8.14
N LYS A 293 12.85 -1.27 -8.73
CA LYS A 293 12.43 -1.02 -10.11
C LYS A 293 13.23 -1.84 -11.12
N GLU A 294 14.54 -1.90 -10.97
CA GLU A 294 15.41 -2.75 -11.79
C GLU A 294 15.02 -4.23 -11.68
N TRP A 295 14.73 -4.70 -10.47
CA TRP A 295 14.20 -6.03 -10.24
C TRP A 295 12.84 -6.24 -10.91
N LEU A 296 11.94 -5.26 -10.84
CA LEU A 296 10.62 -5.32 -11.45
C LEU A 296 10.71 -5.39 -12.98
N ASP A 297 11.56 -4.57 -13.59
CA ASP A 297 11.77 -4.57 -15.04
C ASP A 297 12.32 -5.92 -15.53
N SER A 298 13.27 -6.50 -14.80
CA SER A 298 13.74 -7.88 -15.08
C SER A 298 12.63 -8.92 -14.93
N ASN A 299 11.74 -8.77 -13.94
CA ASN A 299 10.61 -9.69 -13.75
C ASN A 299 9.54 -9.58 -14.85
N LYS A 300 9.39 -8.40 -15.46
CA LYS A 300 8.48 -8.24 -16.60
C LYS A 300 8.87 -9.08 -17.80
N GLU A 301 10.17 -9.35 -18.01
CA GLU A 301 10.66 -10.19 -19.10
C GLU A 301 10.15 -11.65 -19.00
N TYR A 302 9.91 -12.12 -17.78
CA TYR A 302 9.38 -13.47 -17.50
C TYR A 302 7.88 -13.50 -17.26
N ALA A 303 7.22 -12.34 -17.27
CA ALA A 303 5.80 -12.22 -17.05
C ALA A 303 5.02 -12.30 -18.36
N LEU A 304 3.83 -12.87 -18.32
CA LEU A 304 2.91 -12.89 -19.46
C LEU A 304 2.12 -11.58 -19.50
N ASN A 305 2.31 -10.79 -20.54
CA ASN A 305 1.48 -9.60 -20.76
C ASN A 305 0.08 -10.02 -21.19
N ILE A 306 -0.94 -9.64 -20.42
CA ILE A 306 -2.35 -9.91 -20.70
C ILE A 306 -3.11 -8.68 -21.17
N SER A 307 -2.42 -7.56 -21.36
CA SER A 307 -3.01 -6.32 -21.88
C SER A 307 -3.11 -6.40 -23.41
N LYS A 308 -4.15 -5.78 -23.95
CA LYS A 308 -4.38 -5.61 -25.40
C LYS A 308 -4.22 -6.90 -26.22
N THR A 309 -2.98 -7.29 -26.54
CA THR A 309 -2.65 -8.39 -27.45
C THR A 309 -2.62 -9.78 -26.82
N GLY A 310 -2.48 -9.89 -25.50
CA GLY A 310 -2.39 -11.17 -24.77
C GLY A 310 -3.75 -11.86 -24.58
N GLY A 311 -4.51 -12.09 -25.65
CA GLY A 311 -5.89 -12.57 -25.57
C GLY A 311 -6.04 -13.98 -25.01
N LEU A 312 -5.18 -14.91 -25.43
CA LEU A 312 -5.24 -16.31 -24.98
C LEU A 312 -4.89 -16.42 -23.48
N GLU A 313 -3.78 -15.84 -23.08
CA GLU A 313 -3.29 -15.84 -21.69
C GLU A 313 -4.26 -15.11 -20.77
N ARG A 314 -4.87 -14.02 -21.23
CA ARG A 314 -5.91 -13.29 -20.52
C ARG A 314 -7.12 -14.16 -20.28
N ASN A 315 -7.67 -14.78 -21.31
CA ASN A 315 -8.85 -15.64 -21.18
C ASN A 315 -8.57 -16.80 -20.20
N ASP A 316 -7.46 -17.51 -20.38
CA ASP A 316 -7.05 -18.60 -19.47
C ASP A 316 -6.94 -18.14 -18.00
N PHE A 317 -6.36 -16.96 -17.76
CA PHE A 317 -6.23 -16.40 -16.43
C PHE A 317 -7.58 -16.08 -15.80
N PHE A 318 -8.45 -15.34 -16.48
CA PHE A 318 -9.73 -14.95 -15.93
C PHE A 318 -10.70 -16.13 -15.83
N ASP A 319 -10.72 -17.05 -16.76
CA ASP A 319 -11.56 -18.25 -16.71
C ASP A 319 -11.19 -19.15 -15.54
N ARG A 320 -9.90 -19.35 -15.27
CA ARG A 320 -9.43 -20.10 -14.11
C ARG A 320 -9.86 -19.47 -12.79
N ASN A 321 -9.71 -18.16 -12.67
CA ASN A 321 -10.13 -17.44 -11.47
C ASN A 321 -11.66 -17.49 -11.28
N ARG A 322 -12.46 -17.37 -12.36
CA ARG A 322 -13.92 -17.56 -12.33
C ARG A 322 -14.31 -18.98 -11.90
N GLN A 323 -13.67 -20.00 -12.47
CA GLN A 323 -13.91 -21.40 -12.08
C GLN A 323 -13.64 -21.63 -10.59
N HIS A 324 -12.58 -21.04 -10.07
CA HIS A 324 -12.28 -21.13 -8.63
C HIS A 324 -13.37 -20.45 -7.79
N VAL A 325 -13.80 -19.25 -8.15
CA VAL A 325 -14.91 -18.55 -7.49
C VAL A 325 -16.18 -19.41 -7.52
N GLU A 326 -16.55 -19.98 -8.67
CA GLU A 326 -17.74 -20.81 -8.80
C GLU A 326 -17.68 -22.05 -7.90
N MET A 327 -16.55 -22.75 -7.88
CA MET A 327 -16.34 -23.92 -7.03
C MET A 327 -16.52 -23.57 -5.54
N VAL A 328 -15.90 -22.48 -5.09
CA VAL A 328 -16.01 -22.06 -3.69
C VAL A 328 -17.45 -21.65 -3.36
N MET A 329 -18.10 -20.86 -4.22
CA MET A 329 -19.49 -20.41 -4.00
C MET A 329 -20.49 -21.58 -3.94
N ALA A 330 -20.37 -22.56 -4.83
CA ALA A 330 -21.23 -23.75 -4.81
C ALA A 330 -21.09 -24.55 -3.49
N ASN A 331 -19.87 -24.68 -2.99
CA ASN A 331 -19.60 -25.33 -1.71
C ASN A 331 -20.23 -24.55 -0.53
N LEU A 332 -20.11 -23.23 -0.52
CA LEU A 332 -20.65 -22.37 0.53
C LEU A 332 -22.19 -22.32 0.51
N GLU A 333 -22.80 -22.26 -0.66
CA GLU A 333 -24.25 -22.34 -0.80
C GLU A 333 -24.80 -23.67 -0.28
N THR A 334 -24.09 -24.77 -0.52
CA THR A 334 -24.43 -26.10 -0.01
C THR A 334 -24.30 -26.14 1.51
N HIS A 335 -23.20 -25.59 2.05
CA HIS A 335 -22.97 -25.52 3.51
C HIS A 335 -24.09 -24.73 4.21
N LEU A 336 -24.51 -23.58 3.67
CA LEU A 336 -25.58 -22.77 4.23
C LEU A 336 -26.97 -23.46 4.13
N LYS A 337 -27.19 -24.35 3.14
CA LYS A 337 -28.44 -25.14 3.04
C LYS A 337 -28.50 -26.23 4.11
N GLN A 338 -27.38 -26.80 4.50
CA GLN A 338 -27.34 -27.91 5.48
C GLN A 338 -27.37 -27.43 6.94
N ASN A 339 -27.05 -26.17 7.20
CA ASN A 339 -26.93 -25.61 8.55
C ASN A 339 -27.98 -24.57 8.92
N ASN A 340 -28.92 -24.31 8.04
CA ASN A 340 -30.16 -23.58 8.26
C ASN A 340 -31.36 -24.55 8.23
#